data_ffe1069886b01302289322ca7e6e48ab
#
_entry.id   ffe1069886b01302289322ca7e6e48ab
#
_cell.length_a   1.000
_cell.length_b   1.000
_cell.length_c   1.000
_cell.angle_alpha   90.00
_cell.angle_beta   90.00
_cell.angle_gamma   90.00
#
_symmetry.space_group_name_H-M   'P 1'
#
loop_
_entity.id
_entity.type
_entity.pdbx_description
1 polymer ?
#
loop_
_entity_poly.entity_id
_entity_poly.type
_entity_poly.pdbx_seq_one_letter_code
_entity_poly.pdbx_strand_id
1 'polypeptide(L)'
;AVDFIKATKWIRDNLPGSHVSGGVSNLSFSFRGNNYIREAMHAVFLYHAMEAGMDFGIVNPSAKITYADIPKNQLEVIEDVIFNKSIDAADNLISLADNILNGSEVKGEIQGMQGQTETWREMPLDKRISYELRKGIPDYLDVDMHEALSVYPHAVDIISGPLMSGMNEVG
;
A
#
# COMPACT_ATOMS: atom_id res chain seq x y z
N ALA A 1 10.22 -10.66 -0.04
CA ALA A 1 9.97 -10.76 -1.49
C ALA A 1 10.94 -11.76 -2.14
N VAL A 2 12.24 -11.60 -1.94
CA VAL A 2 13.28 -12.42 -2.58
C VAL A 2 13.10 -13.92 -2.35
N ASP A 3 12.76 -14.34 -1.14
CA ASP A 3 12.57 -15.78 -0.84
C ASP A 3 11.35 -16.37 -1.54
N PHE A 4 10.28 -15.57 -1.71
CA PHE A 4 9.14 -15.98 -2.51
C PHE A 4 9.53 -16.23 -3.98
N ILE A 5 10.28 -15.30 -4.58
CA ILE A 5 10.75 -15.42 -5.97
C ILE A 5 11.65 -16.65 -6.14
N LYS A 6 12.59 -16.88 -5.20
CA LYS A 6 13.45 -18.07 -5.20
C LYS A 6 12.64 -19.37 -5.03
N ALA A 7 11.68 -19.38 -4.09
CA ALA A 7 10.81 -20.52 -3.86
C ALA A 7 9.93 -20.81 -5.08
N THR A 8 9.39 -19.79 -5.72
CA THR A 8 8.62 -19.92 -6.97
C THR A 8 9.44 -20.63 -8.03
N LYS A 9 10.66 -20.15 -8.28
CA LYS A 9 11.53 -20.78 -9.27
C LYS A 9 11.85 -22.23 -8.89
N TRP A 10 12.17 -22.49 -7.63
CA TRP A 10 12.45 -23.86 -7.18
C TRP A 10 11.26 -24.80 -7.37
N ILE A 11 10.04 -24.36 -7.04
CA ILE A 11 8.81 -25.13 -7.23
C ILE A 11 8.61 -25.47 -8.71
N ARG A 12 8.78 -24.50 -9.59
CA ARG A 12 8.61 -24.71 -11.03
C ARG A 12 9.64 -25.66 -11.61
N ASP A 13 10.88 -25.60 -11.13
CA ASP A 13 11.98 -26.42 -11.62
C ASP A 13 11.91 -27.87 -11.06
N ASN A 14 11.36 -28.08 -9.85
CA ASN A 14 11.43 -29.38 -9.15
C ASN A 14 10.10 -30.10 -9.00
N LEU A 15 8.96 -29.42 -9.14
CA LEU A 15 7.63 -29.99 -8.96
C LEU A 15 6.79 -29.82 -10.24
N PRO A 16 6.99 -30.70 -11.25
CA PRO A 16 6.26 -30.62 -12.52
C PRO A 16 4.73 -30.63 -12.32
N GLY A 17 4.04 -29.71 -12.99
CA GLY A 17 2.59 -29.58 -12.90
C GLY A 17 2.08 -28.72 -11.72
N SER A 18 2.97 -28.29 -10.81
CA SER A 18 2.58 -27.36 -9.75
C SER A 18 2.44 -25.95 -10.28
N HIS A 19 1.45 -25.23 -9.75
CA HIS A 19 1.22 -23.81 -10.00
C HIS A 19 1.59 -22.98 -8.77
N VAL A 20 2.00 -21.72 -8.99
CA VAL A 20 2.35 -20.80 -7.91
C VAL A 20 1.44 -19.60 -7.95
N SER A 21 0.78 -19.33 -6.83
CA SER A 21 -0.06 -18.17 -6.63
C SER A 21 0.50 -17.26 -5.54
N GLY A 22 0.46 -15.94 -5.75
CA GLY A 22 0.96 -14.96 -4.79
C GLY A 22 0.03 -13.76 -4.60
N GLY A 23 -0.12 -13.32 -3.33
CA GLY A 23 -0.76 -12.07 -2.99
C GLY A 23 0.27 -10.95 -2.88
N VAL A 24 0.08 -9.84 -3.60
CA VAL A 24 1.08 -8.76 -3.67
C VAL A 24 0.87 -7.65 -2.65
N SER A 25 -0.34 -7.47 -2.13
CA SER A 25 -0.68 -6.32 -1.29
C SER A 25 0.13 -6.23 0.00
N ASN A 26 0.50 -7.37 0.58
CA ASN A 26 1.29 -7.44 1.81
C ASN A 26 2.69 -6.84 1.68
N LEU A 27 3.23 -6.81 0.46
CA LEU A 27 4.57 -6.31 0.16
C LEU A 27 4.74 -4.81 0.49
N SER A 28 3.67 -4.05 0.39
CA SER A 28 3.68 -2.59 0.47
C SER A 28 2.91 -2.01 1.66
N PHE A 29 2.67 -2.80 2.71
CA PHE A 29 1.92 -2.33 3.88
C PHE A 29 2.53 -1.09 4.55
N SER A 30 3.85 -1.02 4.61
CA SER A 30 4.56 0.11 5.20
C SER A 30 4.37 1.43 4.44
N PHE A 31 3.87 1.36 3.20
CA PHE A 31 3.65 2.52 2.33
C PHE A 31 2.17 2.87 2.15
N ARG A 32 1.32 2.51 3.12
CA ARG A 32 -0.08 2.95 3.13
C ARG A 32 -0.14 4.48 3.08
N GLY A 33 -0.99 5.01 2.19
CA GLY A 33 -1.06 6.46 1.91
C GLY A 33 -0.26 6.91 0.69
N ASN A 34 0.75 6.15 0.23
CA ASN A 34 1.47 6.42 -1.01
C ASN A 34 1.10 5.37 -2.08
N ASN A 35 0.00 5.61 -2.78
CA ASN A 35 -0.51 4.66 -3.78
C ASN A 35 0.48 4.42 -4.92
N TYR A 36 1.23 5.45 -5.34
CA TYR A 36 2.21 5.31 -6.40
C TYR A 36 3.32 4.32 -6.03
N ILE A 37 3.96 4.49 -4.87
CA ILE A 37 5.01 3.56 -4.41
C ILE A 37 4.45 2.15 -4.25
N ARG A 38 3.24 2.02 -3.72
CA ARG A 38 2.60 0.70 -3.57
C ARG A 38 2.40 0.00 -4.92
N GLU A 39 1.84 0.70 -5.90
CA GLU A 39 1.62 0.13 -7.23
C GLU A 39 2.94 -0.18 -7.93
N ALA A 40 3.95 0.69 -7.81
CA ALA A 40 5.26 0.45 -8.36
C ALA A 40 5.95 -0.78 -7.74
N MET A 41 5.90 -0.93 -6.41
CA MET A 41 6.40 -2.14 -5.73
C MET A 41 5.69 -3.41 -6.20
N HIS A 42 4.37 -3.35 -6.39
CA HIS A 42 3.59 -4.48 -6.90
C HIS A 42 4.00 -4.83 -8.33
N ALA A 43 4.16 -3.83 -9.20
CA ALA A 43 4.57 -4.03 -10.59
C ALA A 43 5.96 -4.67 -10.69
N VAL A 44 6.93 -4.18 -9.91
CA VAL A 44 8.29 -4.74 -9.87
C VAL A 44 8.29 -6.18 -9.36
N PHE A 45 7.58 -6.43 -8.24
CA PHE A 45 7.49 -7.78 -7.71
C PHE A 45 6.83 -8.75 -8.67
N LEU A 46 5.69 -8.37 -9.28
CA LEU A 46 4.97 -9.20 -10.25
C LEU A 46 5.85 -9.53 -11.45
N TYR A 47 6.57 -8.55 -11.99
CA TYR A 47 7.47 -8.77 -13.12
C TYR A 47 8.47 -9.90 -12.82
N HIS A 48 9.22 -9.79 -11.72
CA HIS A 48 10.23 -10.79 -11.36
C HIS A 48 9.65 -12.13 -10.88
N ALA A 49 8.50 -12.11 -10.21
CA ALA A 49 7.83 -13.34 -9.78
C ALA A 49 7.26 -14.13 -10.98
N MET A 50 6.74 -13.44 -11.98
CA MET A 50 6.27 -14.06 -13.23
C MET A 50 7.44 -14.63 -14.04
N GLU A 51 8.57 -13.92 -14.14
CA GLU A 51 9.78 -14.47 -14.75
C GLU A 51 10.30 -15.72 -14.02
N ALA A 52 10.12 -15.78 -12.70
CA ALA A 52 10.45 -16.98 -11.91
C ALA A 52 9.43 -18.13 -12.07
N GLY A 53 8.30 -17.88 -12.75
CA GLY A 53 7.27 -18.90 -13.04
C GLY A 53 6.00 -18.80 -12.21
N MET A 54 5.74 -17.70 -11.53
CA MET A 54 4.43 -17.44 -10.91
C MET A 54 3.36 -17.28 -12.00
N ASP A 55 2.27 -18.00 -11.90
CA ASP A 55 1.20 -18.04 -12.91
C ASP A 55 -0.12 -17.43 -12.41
N PHE A 56 -0.29 -17.25 -11.10
CA PHE A 56 -1.48 -16.61 -10.54
C PHE A 56 -1.08 -15.51 -9.55
N GLY A 57 -1.77 -14.36 -9.62
CA GLY A 57 -1.56 -13.26 -8.70
C GLY A 57 -2.88 -12.71 -8.16
N ILE A 58 -2.94 -12.46 -6.86
CA ILE A 58 -4.04 -11.72 -6.24
C ILE A 58 -3.63 -10.25 -6.23
N VAL A 59 -4.22 -9.47 -7.13
CA VAL A 59 -3.84 -8.09 -7.41
C VAL A 59 -5.04 -7.15 -7.33
N ASN A 60 -4.78 -5.86 -7.15
CA ASN A 60 -5.80 -4.84 -7.35
C ASN A 60 -6.01 -4.63 -8.87
N PRO A 61 -7.20 -4.91 -9.42
CA PRO A 61 -7.46 -4.75 -10.85
C PRO A 61 -7.46 -3.28 -11.31
N SER A 62 -7.52 -2.33 -10.38
CA SER A 62 -7.46 -0.90 -10.69
C SER A 62 -6.04 -0.34 -10.74
N ALA A 63 -5.01 -1.15 -10.43
CA ALA A 63 -3.62 -0.73 -10.56
C ALA A 63 -3.28 -0.44 -12.02
N LYS A 64 -2.64 0.70 -12.26
CA LYS A 64 -2.35 1.18 -13.62
C LYS A 64 -0.87 1.15 -13.98
N ILE A 65 0.01 1.09 -12.96
CA ILE A 65 1.46 1.16 -13.15
C ILE A 65 1.99 -0.22 -13.57
N THR A 66 2.71 -0.24 -14.68
CA THR A 66 3.47 -1.42 -15.13
C THR A 66 4.95 -1.24 -14.84
N TYR A 67 5.72 -2.32 -14.89
CA TYR A 67 7.18 -2.29 -14.69
C TYR A 67 7.88 -1.30 -15.66
N ALA A 68 7.41 -1.20 -16.91
CA ALA A 68 7.97 -0.33 -17.93
C ALA A 68 7.66 1.17 -17.71
N ASP A 69 6.64 1.48 -16.92
CA ASP A 69 6.24 2.87 -16.64
C ASP A 69 7.07 3.51 -15.52
N ILE A 70 7.83 2.71 -14.78
CA ILE A 70 8.59 3.19 -13.62
C ILE A 70 9.91 3.82 -14.10
N PRO A 71 10.21 5.08 -13.72
CA PRO A 71 11.49 5.72 -14.02
C PRO A 71 12.68 4.89 -13.49
N LYS A 72 13.76 4.81 -14.25
CA LYS A 72 14.91 3.94 -13.95
C LYS A 72 15.51 4.17 -12.55
N ASN A 73 15.65 5.43 -12.14
CA ASN A 73 16.17 5.78 -10.82
C ASN A 73 15.29 5.27 -9.68
N GLN A 74 13.96 5.26 -9.86
CA GLN A 74 13.02 4.73 -8.89
C GLN A 74 12.96 3.21 -8.94
N LEU A 75 13.04 2.65 -10.14
CA LEU A 75 13.06 1.20 -10.37
C LEU A 75 14.22 0.54 -9.62
N GLU A 76 15.43 1.10 -9.70
CA GLU A 76 16.62 0.60 -9.00
C GLU A 76 16.40 0.57 -7.48
N VAL A 77 15.85 1.64 -6.90
CA VAL A 77 15.57 1.70 -5.45
C VAL A 77 14.53 0.67 -5.03
N ILE A 78 13.47 0.48 -5.83
CA ILE A 78 12.43 -0.51 -5.53
C ILE A 78 12.98 -1.94 -5.67
N GLU A 79 13.75 -2.22 -6.70
CA GLU A 79 14.41 -3.53 -6.87
C GLU A 79 15.37 -3.85 -5.72
N ASP A 80 16.11 -2.86 -5.22
CA ASP A 80 17.02 -3.06 -4.10
C ASP A 80 16.27 -3.54 -2.85
N VAL A 81 15.06 -3.02 -2.60
CA VAL A 81 14.18 -3.50 -1.52
C VAL A 81 13.61 -4.89 -1.82
N ILE A 82 13.10 -5.11 -3.02
CA ILE A 82 12.49 -6.39 -3.42
C ILE A 82 13.51 -7.52 -3.29
N PHE A 83 14.74 -7.27 -3.69
CA PHE A 83 15.83 -8.26 -3.66
C PHE A 83 16.70 -8.21 -2.41
N ASN A 84 16.41 -7.28 -1.47
CA ASN A 84 17.20 -7.09 -0.25
C ASN A 84 18.70 -6.96 -0.53
N LYS A 85 19.05 -6.09 -1.50
CA LYS A 85 20.44 -5.95 -1.99
C LYS A 85 21.35 -5.21 -1.01
N SER A 86 20.80 -4.31 -0.18
CA SER A 86 21.59 -3.55 0.80
C SER A 86 20.81 -3.36 2.10
N ILE A 87 21.53 -3.07 3.19
CA ILE A 87 20.94 -2.79 4.49
C ILE A 87 20.13 -1.49 4.48
N ASP A 88 20.53 -0.53 3.66
CA ASP A 88 19.92 0.81 3.56
C ASP A 88 18.79 0.86 2.51
N ALA A 89 18.49 -0.26 1.84
CA ALA A 89 17.47 -0.28 0.77
C ALA A 89 16.12 0.22 1.23
N ALA A 90 15.70 -0.16 2.44
CA ALA A 90 14.42 0.27 3.01
C ALA A 90 14.38 1.78 3.27
N ASP A 91 15.46 2.35 3.84
CA ASP A 91 15.58 3.78 4.14
C ASP A 91 15.60 4.62 2.85
N ASN A 92 16.28 4.12 1.82
CA ASN A 92 16.29 4.75 0.50
C ASN A 92 14.89 4.79 -0.12
N LEU A 93 14.10 3.71 0.02
CA LEU A 93 12.73 3.68 -0.49
C LEU A 93 11.79 4.60 0.32
N ILE A 94 11.97 4.70 1.64
CA ILE A 94 11.22 5.66 2.47
C ILE A 94 11.54 7.09 2.01
N SER A 95 12.81 7.42 1.84
CA SER A 95 13.23 8.74 1.36
C SER A 95 12.67 9.06 -0.03
N LEU A 96 12.63 8.08 -0.93
CA LEU A 96 11.99 8.22 -2.24
C LEU A 96 10.49 8.47 -2.11
N ALA A 97 9.81 7.73 -1.23
CA ALA A 97 8.38 7.88 -0.99
C ALA A 97 8.03 9.28 -0.47
N ASP A 98 8.82 9.80 0.47
CA ASP A 98 8.66 11.15 1.02
C ASP A 98 8.90 12.24 -0.04
N ASN A 99 9.92 12.08 -0.88
CA ASN A 99 10.19 13.00 -1.97
C ASN A 99 9.05 13.06 -2.99
N ILE A 100 8.45 11.92 -3.30
CA ILE A 100 7.30 11.85 -4.21
C ILE A 100 6.07 12.52 -3.59
N LEU A 101 5.79 12.28 -2.32
CA LEU A 101 4.68 12.91 -1.60
C LEU A 101 4.85 14.44 -1.51
N ASN A 102 6.09 14.91 -1.31
CA ASN A 102 6.42 16.33 -1.19
C ASN A 102 6.55 17.06 -2.54
N GLY A 103 6.30 16.40 -3.66
CA GLY A 103 6.16 17.06 -4.98
C GLY A 103 7.45 17.33 -5.72
N SER A 104 8.54 16.62 -5.44
CA SER A 104 9.84 16.90 -6.05
C SER A 104 10.09 16.25 -7.41
N GLU A 105 9.32 15.24 -7.85
CA GLU A 105 9.55 14.62 -9.18
C GLU A 105 8.38 13.78 -9.73
N VAL A 106 7.16 14.28 -9.81
CA VAL A 106 6.17 13.71 -10.76
C VAL A 106 5.25 14.81 -11.29
N LYS A 107 5.61 15.44 -12.39
CA LYS A 107 4.66 16.12 -13.26
C LYS A 107 4.02 15.06 -14.16
N GLY A 108 2.95 14.47 -13.70
CA GLY A 108 2.14 13.54 -14.46
C GLY A 108 0.97 13.06 -13.63
N GLU A 109 -0.16 13.79 -13.70
CA GLU A 109 -1.51 13.37 -13.31
C GLU A 109 -1.69 12.64 -11.95
N ILE A 110 -1.34 13.29 -10.85
CA ILE A 110 -2.03 13.10 -9.57
C ILE A 110 -2.48 14.48 -9.07
N GLN A 111 -3.39 15.10 -9.81
CA GLN A 111 -4.24 16.14 -9.25
C GLN A 111 -5.30 15.45 -8.40
N GLY A 112 -5.12 15.50 -7.09
CA GLY A 112 -6.20 15.08 -6.22
C GLY A 112 -5.91 14.88 -4.74
N MET A 113 -4.67 15.02 -4.25
CA MET A 113 -4.43 14.78 -2.81
C MET A 113 -3.28 15.56 -2.17
N GLN A 114 -2.99 16.77 -2.63
CA GLN A 114 -2.14 17.69 -1.86
C GLN A 114 -2.96 18.94 -1.50
N GLY A 115 -3.23 19.11 -0.23
CA GLY A 115 -3.86 20.30 0.33
C GLY A 115 -5.03 20.06 1.29
N GLN A 116 -5.18 18.88 1.88
CA GLN A 116 -6.26 18.61 2.86
C GLN A 116 -5.72 18.07 4.19
N THR A 117 -4.60 18.56 4.67
CA THR A 117 -4.01 18.03 5.90
C THR A 117 -4.67 18.55 7.18
N GLU A 118 -5.57 19.53 7.12
CA GLU A 118 -6.27 20.00 8.34
C GLU A 118 -7.79 20.08 8.20
N THR A 119 -8.35 20.25 7.02
CA THR A 119 -9.80 20.43 6.84
C THR A 119 -10.63 19.20 7.18
N TRP A 120 -10.07 17.98 7.13
CA TRP A 120 -10.79 16.77 7.50
C TRP A 120 -11.07 16.67 9.01
N ARG A 121 -10.28 17.33 9.86
CA ARG A 121 -10.55 17.41 11.30
C ARG A 121 -11.81 18.21 11.64
N GLU A 122 -12.27 19.04 10.73
CA GLU A 122 -13.51 19.82 10.86
C GLU A 122 -14.75 19.02 10.43
N MET A 123 -14.57 17.80 9.90
CA MET A 123 -15.68 16.94 9.51
C MET A 123 -16.40 16.39 10.75
N PRO A 124 -17.69 15.99 10.61
CA PRO A 124 -18.40 15.25 11.64
C PRO A 124 -17.62 13.99 12.09
N LEU A 125 -17.77 13.62 13.35
CA LEU A 125 -17.02 12.53 14.00
C LEU A 125 -16.98 11.24 13.16
N ASP A 126 -18.12 10.79 12.64
CA ASP A 126 -18.22 9.57 11.83
C ASP A 126 -17.35 9.62 10.57
N LYS A 127 -17.30 10.81 9.96
CA LYS A 127 -16.49 11.04 8.76
C LYS A 127 -15.00 11.12 9.07
N ARG A 128 -14.63 11.65 10.25
CA ARG A 128 -13.24 11.66 10.72
C ARG A 128 -12.76 10.24 10.95
N ILE A 129 -13.52 9.44 11.72
CA ILE A 129 -13.18 8.03 12.00
C ILE A 129 -13.06 7.21 10.71
N SER A 130 -14.01 7.34 9.79
CA SER A 130 -13.96 6.66 8.49
C SER A 130 -12.76 7.12 7.66
N TYR A 131 -12.43 8.41 7.70
CA TYR A 131 -11.27 8.97 6.99
C TYR A 131 -9.94 8.46 7.56
N GLU A 132 -9.77 8.47 8.89
CA GLU A 132 -8.60 7.94 9.59
C GLU A 132 -8.35 6.48 9.23
N LEU A 133 -9.41 5.66 9.30
CA LEU A 133 -9.33 4.25 8.97
C LEU A 133 -8.94 4.03 7.50
N ARG A 134 -9.57 4.75 6.59
CA ARG A 134 -9.29 4.68 5.15
C ARG A 134 -7.87 5.11 4.80
N LYS A 135 -7.35 6.14 5.49
CA LYS A 135 -6.01 6.68 5.26
C LYS A 135 -4.93 6.01 6.09
N GLY A 136 -5.30 5.20 7.09
CA GLY A 136 -4.37 4.58 8.02
C GLY A 136 -3.66 5.59 8.90
N ILE A 137 -4.36 6.64 9.37
CA ILE A 137 -3.83 7.68 10.26
C ILE A 137 -4.15 7.28 11.70
N PRO A 138 -3.17 6.87 12.53
CA PRO A 138 -3.43 6.48 13.92
C PRO A 138 -3.41 7.65 14.90
N ASP A 139 -2.86 8.81 14.51
CA ASP A 139 -2.47 9.90 15.43
C ASP A 139 -3.64 10.50 16.22
N TYR A 140 -4.85 10.47 15.66
CA TYR A 140 -6.04 11.05 16.26
C TYR A 140 -7.07 10.00 16.69
N LEU A 141 -6.82 8.72 16.38
CA LEU A 141 -7.78 7.64 16.59
C LEU A 141 -8.24 7.52 18.06
N ASP A 142 -7.32 7.64 19.01
CA ASP A 142 -7.65 7.57 20.44
C ASP A 142 -8.57 8.71 20.86
N VAL A 143 -8.33 9.92 20.37
CA VAL A 143 -9.15 11.10 20.70
C VAL A 143 -10.54 10.96 20.09
N ASP A 144 -10.63 10.57 18.83
CA ASP A 144 -11.91 10.41 18.12
C ASP A 144 -12.70 9.20 18.67
N MET A 145 -12.03 8.13 19.12
CA MET A 145 -12.71 7.02 19.80
C MET A 145 -13.25 7.42 21.17
N HIS A 146 -12.54 8.22 21.95
CA HIS A 146 -13.06 8.74 23.23
C HIS A 146 -14.26 9.67 23.02
N GLU A 147 -14.22 10.51 21.99
CA GLU A 147 -15.37 11.34 21.60
C GLU A 147 -16.55 10.45 21.19
N ALA A 148 -16.31 9.41 20.38
CA ALA A 148 -17.32 8.46 19.94
C ALA A 148 -18.00 7.73 21.10
N LEU A 149 -17.24 7.30 22.11
CA LEU A 149 -17.79 6.67 23.31
C LEU A 149 -18.72 7.59 24.13
N SER A 150 -18.61 8.90 23.97
CA SER A 150 -19.53 9.87 24.59
C SER A 150 -20.80 10.13 23.77
N VAL A 151 -20.76 9.85 22.48
CA VAL A 151 -21.87 10.13 21.52
C VAL A 151 -22.71 8.89 21.27
N TYR A 152 -22.07 7.72 21.16
CA TYR A 152 -22.76 6.46 20.88
C TYR A 152 -23.22 5.75 22.16
N PRO A 153 -24.45 5.23 22.20
CA PRO A 153 -24.98 4.53 23.37
C PRO A 153 -24.17 3.29 23.77
N HIS A 154 -23.65 2.56 22.77
CA HIS A 154 -22.86 1.35 22.98
C HIS A 154 -21.61 1.34 22.07
N ALA A 155 -20.50 0.80 22.57
CA ALA A 155 -19.28 0.67 21.79
C ALA A 155 -19.45 -0.13 20.50
N VAL A 156 -20.39 -1.09 20.47
CA VAL A 156 -20.68 -1.86 19.27
C VAL A 156 -21.28 -1.01 18.14
N ASP A 157 -21.94 0.10 18.49
CA ASP A 157 -22.52 1.02 17.50
C ASP A 157 -21.42 1.80 16.76
N ILE A 158 -20.27 2.06 17.41
CA ILE A 158 -19.09 2.65 16.75
C ILE A 158 -18.50 1.66 15.74
N ILE A 159 -18.45 0.38 16.10
CA ILE A 159 -17.94 -0.68 15.23
C ILE A 159 -18.85 -0.85 14.01
N SER A 160 -20.16 -1.01 14.22
CA SER A 160 -21.13 -1.23 13.13
C SER A 160 -21.45 0.02 12.31
N GLY A 161 -21.15 1.20 12.83
CA GLY A 161 -21.33 2.49 12.18
C GLY A 161 -20.06 2.98 11.46
N PRO A 162 -19.35 3.97 12.03
CA PRO A 162 -18.27 4.66 11.34
C PRO A 162 -17.08 3.75 10.99
N LEU A 163 -16.73 2.77 11.86
CA LEU A 163 -15.62 1.87 11.56
C LEU A 163 -15.94 0.92 10.40
N MET A 164 -17.14 0.33 10.40
CA MET A 164 -17.57 -0.54 9.30
C MET A 164 -17.71 0.25 7.98
N SER A 165 -18.22 1.49 8.05
CA SER A 165 -18.30 2.37 6.89
C SER A 165 -16.92 2.65 6.30
N GLY A 166 -15.94 2.98 7.13
CA GLY A 166 -14.56 3.17 6.70
C GLY A 166 -13.94 1.90 6.11
N MET A 167 -14.17 0.74 6.74
CA MET A 167 -13.67 -0.55 6.22
C MET A 167 -14.28 -0.92 4.87
N ASN A 168 -15.55 -0.66 4.63
CA ASN A 168 -16.19 -0.91 3.34
C ASN A 168 -15.63 -0.02 2.22
N GLU A 169 -15.07 1.15 2.56
CA GLU A 169 -14.39 2.01 1.59
C GLU A 169 -12.94 1.56 1.32
N VAL A 170 -12.33 0.80 2.23
CA VAL A 170 -10.96 0.28 2.10
C VAL A 170 -10.90 -1.02 1.30
N GLY A 171 -11.93 -1.88 1.44
CA GLY A 171 -12.03 -3.18 0.78
C GLY A 171 -12.54 -3.10 -0.60
#